data_7b144bd3914791af601c95fa2dea2a5b
#
_entry.id   7b144bd3914791af601c95fa2dea2a5b
#
_cell.length_a   1.000
_cell.length_b   1.000
_cell.length_c   1.000
_cell.angle_alpha   90.00
_cell.angle_beta   90.00
_cell.angle_gamma   90.00
#
_symmetry.space_group_name_H-M   'P 1'
#
loop_
_entity.id
_entity.type
_entity.pdbx_description
1 polymer ?
#
loop_
_entity_poly.entity_id
_entity_poly.type
_entity_poly.pdbx_seq_one_letter_code
_entity_poly.pdbx_strand_id
1 'polypeptide(L)'
;MKRIYVKIRDKCSSGPKKYWTHMILALIAIFEGFNLVFDNDYFLYPPYLRQEMNNDIIGGIAIITGVLMVCWCFNNKRTDKLNKFLLAFLSAFFMFETIAEAIQIYAPQHNQHVITAGAVNFALFCIAFSLEKVTSK
;
A
#
# COMPACT_ATOMS: atom_id res chain seq x y z
N MET A 1 -29.55 -6.66 -29.38
CA MET A 1 -28.66 -7.44 -28.51
C MET A 1 -27.17 -7.10 -28.69
N LYS A 2 -26.61 -7.05 -29.90
CA LYS A 2 -25.17 -6.74 -30.13
C LYS A 2 -24.68 -5.39 -29.50
N ARG A 3 -25.50 -4.33 -29.50
CA ARG A 3 -25.11 -3.01 -28.91
C ARG A 3 -24.95 -3.01 -27.39
N ILE A 4 -25.70 -3.86 -26.71
CA ILE A 4 -25.60 -3.96 -25.21
C ILE A 4 -24.33 -4.71 -24.84
N TYR A 5 -23.97 -5.77 -25.54
CA TYR A 5 -22.74 -6.54 -25.30
C TYR A 5 -21.46 -5.70 -25.54
N VAL A 6 -21.44 -4.88 -26.60
CA VAL A 6 -20.32 -3.98 -26.90
C VAL A 6 -20.17 -2.95 -25.79
N LYS A 7 -21.28 -2.35 -25.32
CA LYS A 7 -21.25 -1.33 -24.25
C LYS A 7 -20.82 -1.89 -22.89
N ILE A 8 -21.12 -3.16 -22.59
CA ILE A 8 -20.67 -3.85 -21.37
C ILE A 8 -19.17 -4.19 -21.48
N ARG A 9 -18.71 -4.66 -22.63
CA ARG A 9 -17.31 -5.00 -22.88
C ARG A 9 -16.39 -3.77 -22.79
N ASP A 10 -16.80 -2.64 -23.37
CA ASP A 10 -16.01 -1.40 -23.34
C ASP A 10 -16.02 -0.77 -21.95
N LYS A 11 -17.07 -0.96 -21.16
CA LYS A 11 -17.18 -0.48 -19.78
C LYS A 11 -16.33 -1.29 -18.81
N CYS A 12 -16.12 -2.58 -19.05
CA CYS A 12 -15.23 -3.45 -18.27
C CYS A 12 -13.76 -3.32 -18.66
N SER A 13 -13.46 -2.97 -19.93
CA SER A 13 -12.11 -2.95 -20.48
C SER A 13 -11.29 -1.71 -20.09
N SER A 14 -11.91 -0.59 -19.73
CA SER A 14 -11.20 0.67 -19.41
C SER A 14 -10.92 0.86 -17.92
N GLY A 15 -11.58 0.11 -17.04
CA GLY A 15 -11.48 0.27 -15.60
C GLY A 15 -10.07 -0.05 -15.01
N PRO A 16 -9.59 -1.29 -15.13
CA PRO A 16 -8.33 -1.68 -14.47
C PRO A 16 -7.10 -1.03 -15.10
N LYS A 17 -7.07 -0.80 -16.42
CA LYS A 17 -5.93 -0.18 -17.11
C LYS A 17 -5.66 1.27 -16.67
N LYS A 18 -6.70 2.04 -16.33
CA LYS A 18 -6.56 3.43 -15.88
C LYS A 18 -6.04 3.54 -14.45
N TYR A 19 -6.27 2.53 -13.61
CA TYR A 19 -5.92 2.55 -12.18
C TYR A 19 -4.88 1.50 -11.82
N TRP A 20 -4.06 1.10 -12.79
CA TRP A 20 -3.01 0.10 -12.60
C TRP A 20 -2.06 0.45 -11.44
N THR A 21 -1.67 1.70 -11.32
CA THR A 21 -0.80 2.17 -10.25
C THR A 21 -1.44 2.00 -8.87
N HIS A 22 -2.74 2.34 -8.74
CA HIS A 22 -3.49 2.15 -7.49
C HIS A 22 -3.57 0.66 -7.13
N MET A 23 -3.76 -0.20 -8.13
CA MET A 23 -3.82 -1.64 -7.91
C MET A 23 -2.49 -2.22 -7.48
N ILE A 24 -1.37 -1.78 -8.07
CA ILE A 24 -0.03 -2.18 -7.64
C ILE A 24 0.21 -1.77 -6.19
N LEU A 25 -0.04 -0.50 -5.83
CA LEU A 25 0.12 -0.02 -4.45
C LEU A 25 -0.72 -0.83 -3.46
N ALA A 26 -1.96 -1.13 -3.82
CA ALA A 26 -2.86 -1.94 -3.00
C ALA A 26 -2.35 -3.37 -2.77
N LEU A 27 -1.86 -4.03 -3.83
CA LEU A 27 -1.33 -5.39 -3.74
C LEU A 27 -0.06 -5.45 -2.90
N ILE A 28 0.83 -4.45 -3.05
CA ILE A 28 2.04 -4.37 -2.23
C ILE A 28 1.67 -4.14 -0.76
N ALA A 29 0.74 -3.23 -0.46
CA ALA A 29 0.31 -2.99 0.92
C ALA A 29 -0.34 -4.22 1.56
N ILE A 30 -1.09 -5.01 0.80
CA ILE A 30 -1.64 -6.28 1.27
C ILE A 30 -0.49 -7.26 1.59
N PHE A 31 0.48 -7.38 0.69
CA PHE A 31 1.62 -8.29 0.86
C PHE A 31 2.47 -7.90 2.09
N GLU A 32 2.86 -6.63 2.22
CA GLU A 32 3.61 -6.13 3.38
C GLU A 32 2.80 -6.27 4.68
N GLY A 33 1.50 -5.99 4.62
CA GLY A 33 0.62 -6.18 5.77
C GLY A 33 0.55 -7.65 6.22
N PHE A 34 0.57 -8.61 5.29
CA PHE A 34 0.67 -10.03 5.64
C PHE A 34 2.03 -10.37 6.27
N ASN A 35 3.13 -9.84 5.75
CA ASN A 35 4.44 -10.03 6.35
C ASN A 35 4.47 -9.55 7.80
N LEU A 36 3.91 -8.37 8.09
CA LEU A 36 3.82 -7.82 9.44
C LEU A 36 2.95 -8.67 10.40
N VAL A 37 1.87 -9.29 9.90
CA VAL A 37 0.98 -10.12 10.72
C VAL A 37 1.59 -11.50 10.99
N PHE A 38 2.32 -12.08 10.03
CA PHE A 38 2.84 -13.44 10.16
C PHE A 38 4.26 -13.51 10.73
N ASP A 39 5.04 -12.43 10.65
CA ASP A 39 6.40 -12.36 11.17
C ASP A 39 6.48 -11.42 12.38
N ASN A 40 6.34 -11.99 13.59
CA ASN A 40 6.43 -11.25 14.85
C ASN A 40 7.83 -10.66 15.12
N ASP A 41 8.82 -11.02 14.30
CA ASP A 41 10.21 -10.61 14.42
C ASP A 41 10.68 -9.79 13.21
N TYR A 42 9.75 -9.25 12.43
CA TYR A 42 10.06 -8.47 11.23
C TYR A 42 10.97 -7.27 11.55
N PHE A 43 10.65 -6.49 12.58
CA PHE A 43 11.49 -5.42 13.08
C PHE A 43 12.18 -5.83 14.39
N LEU A 44 13.52 -5.85 14.37
CA LEU A 44 14.34 -6.25 15.52
C LEU A 44 14.85 -5.10 16.36
N TYR A 45 15.01 -3.91 15.78
CA TYR A 45 15.60 -2.75 16.40
C TYR A 45 14.71 -1.51 16.25
N PRO A 46 14.60 -0.62 17.24
CA PRO A 46 15.18 -0.72 18.58
C PRO A 46 14.40 -1.68 19.48
N PRO A 47 15.06 -2.36 20.43
CA PRO A 47 14.41 -3.42 21.23
C PRO A 47 13.19 -2.95 22.02
N TYR A 48 13.17 -1.70 22.47
CA TYR A 48 12.06 -1.13 23.25
C TYR A 48 10.83 -0.77 22.40
N LEU A 49 10.96 -0.66 21.08
CA LEU A 49 9.85 -0.42 20.15
C LEU A 49 9.46 -1.69 19.37
N ARG A 50 10.19 -2.78 19.54
CA ARG A 50 9.96 -4.02 18.77
C ARG A 50 8.51 -4.50 18.83
N GLN A 51 7.93 -4.49 20.02
CA GLN A 51 6.55 -4.94 20.21
C GLN A 51 5.53 -4.03 19.51
N GLU A 52 5.76 -2.71 19.55
CA GLU A 52 4.87 -1.75 18.90
C GLU A 52 4.99 -1.77 17.38
N MET A 53 6.21 -1.94 16.87
CA MET A 53 6.50 -1.96 15.43
C MET A 53 5.99 -3.25 14.76
N ASN A 54 6.01 -4.39 15.47
CA ASN A 54 5.50 -5.68 15.01
C ASN A 54 4.05 -5.92 15.47
N ASN A 55 3.26 -4.86 15.63
CA ASN A 55 1.88 -5.00 16.06
C ASN A 55 1.00 -5.42 14.89
N ASP A 56 0.31 -6.56 15.04
CA ASP A 56 -0.63 -7.12 14.05
C ASP A 56 -1.69 -6.11 13.59
N ILE A 57 -2.00 -5.10 14.42
CA ILE A 57 -2.95 -4.04 14.07
C ILE A 57 -2.45 -3.22 12.89
N ILE A 58 -1.15 -2.91 12.82
CA ILE A 58 -0.55 -2.13 11.73
C ILE A 58 -0.66 -2.91 10.42
N GLY A 59 -0.26 -4.18 10.44
CA GLY A 59 -0.41 -5.08 9.30
C GLY A 59 -1.87 -5.26 8.88
N GLY A 60 -2.77 -5.44 9.85
CA GLY A 60 -4.21 -5.57 9.61
C GLY A 60 -4.81 -4.33 8.93
N ILE A 61 -4.45 -3.13 9.38
CA ILE A 61 -4.88 -1.87 8.74
C ILE A 61 -4.37 -1.77 7.30
N ALA A 62 -3.11 -2.16 7.05
CA ALA A 62 -2.54 -2.17 5.70
C ALA A 62 -3.31 -3.12 4.77
N ILE A 63 -3.61 -4.34 5.23
CA ILE A 63 -4.41 -5.32 4.46
C ILE A 63 -5.79 -4.76 4.14
N ILE A 64 -6.52 -4.25 5.14
CA ILE A 64 -7.86 -3.69 4.95
C ILE A 64 -7.82 -2.52 3.96
N THR A 65 -6.87 -1.60 4.11
CA THR A 65 -6.73 -0.45 3.21
C THR A 65 -6.42 -0.88 1.78
N GLY A 66 -5.54 -1.86 1.61
CA GLY A 66 -5.22 -2.44 0.31
C GLY A 66 -6.43 -3.10 -0.34
N VAL A 67 -7.19 -3.93 0.39
CA VAL A 67 -8.43 -4.57 -0.10
C VAL A 67 -9.47 -3.53 -0.50
N LEU A 68 -9.68 -2.50 0.31
CA LEU A 68 -10.61 -1.40 -0.02
C LEU A 68 -10.18 -0.65 -1.28
N MET A 69 -8.89 -0.44 -1.48
CA MET A 69 -8.35 0.17 -2.70
C MET A 69 -8.58 -0.71 -3.93
N VAL A 70 -8.37 -2.03 -3.82
CA VAL A 70 -8.69 -2.99 -4.89
C VAL A 70 -10.19 -2.91 -5.22
N CYS A 71 -11.06 -2.97 -4.22
CA CYS A 71 -12.50 -2.84 -4.41
C CYS A 71 -12.88 -1.51 -5.09
N TRP A 72 -12.23 -0.41 -4.69
CA TRP A 72 -12.44 0.89 -5.31
C TRP A 72 -12.03 0.89 -6.79
N CYS A 73 -10.91 0.24 -7.17
CA CYS A 73 -10.46 0.12 -8.56
C CYS A 73 -11.50 -0.57 -9.46
N PHE A 74 -12.25 -1.54 -8.93
CA PHE A 74 -13.28 -2.27 -9.66
C PHE A 74 -14.67 -1.63 -9.58
N ASN A 75 -14.88 -0.69 -8.66
CA ASN A 75 -16.19 -0.06 -8.47
C ASN A 75 -16.51 0.91 -9.61
N ASN A 76 -17.72 0.80 -10.17
CA ASN A 76 -18.22 1.71 -11.21
C ASN A 76 -18.63 3.09 -10.65
N LYS A 77 -19.05 3.15 -9.37
CA LYS A 77 -19.43 4.40 -8.68
C LYS A 77 -18.26 4.86 -7.79
N ARG A 78 -17.17 5.29 -8.42
CA ARG A 78 -15.96 5.72 -7.71
C ARG A 78 -16.17 7.06 -7.02
N THR A 79 -15.80 7.13 -5.75
CA THR A 79 -15.84 8.35 -4.97
C THR A 79 -14.42 8.88 -4.80
N ASP A 80 -14.16 10.10 -5.26
CA ASP A 80 -12.83 10.72 -5.16
C ASP A 80 -12.40 10.91 -3.71
N LYS A 81 -13.35 11.19 -2.80
CA LYS A 81 -13.06 11.31 -1.36
C LYS A 81 -12.48 10.02 -0.78
N LEU A 82 -13.06 8.87 -1.14
CA LEU A 82 -12.57 7.57 -0.67
C LEU A 82 -11.17 7.29 -1.25
N ASN A 83 -10.94 7.59 -2.52
CA ASN A 83 -9.62 7.43 -3.13
C ASN A 83 -8.55 8.24 -2.41
N LYS A 84 -8.81 9.52 -2.13
CA LYS A 84 -7.88 10.38 -1.39
C LYS A 84 -7.56 9.82 -0.02
N PHE A 85 -8.59 9.40 0.70
CA PHE A 85 -8.44 8.81 2.04
C PHE A 85 -7.57 7.54 2.00
N LEU A 86 -7.86 6.62 1.07
CA LEU A 86 -7.09 5.39 0.92
C LEU A 86 -5.63 5.66 0.50
N LEU A 87 -5.40 6.59 -0.42
CA LEU A 87 -4.05 6.99 -0.83
C LEU A 87 -3.27 7.65 0.30
N ALA A 88 -3.92 8.50 1.11
CA ALA A 88 -3.29 9.10 2.29
C ALA A 88 -2.86 8.03 3.30
N PHE A 89 -3.72 7.02 3.55
CA PHE A 89 -3.37 5.87 4.40
C PHE A 89 -2.21 5.05 3.85
N LEU A 90 -2.23 4.73 2.55
CA LEU A 90 -1.13 4.01 1.91
C LEU A 90 0.18 4.80 1.98
N SER A 91 0.12 6.12 1.75
CA SER A 91 1.29 7.00 1.91
C SER A 91 1.85 6.96 3.32
N ALA A 92 0.99 7.07 4.34
CA ALA A 92 1.39 7.00 5.73
C ALA A 92 2.00 5.64 6.10
N PHE A 93 1.41 4.55 5.60
CA PHE A 93 1.91 3.19 5.81
C PHE A 93 3.30 3.00 5.20
N PHE A 94 3.50 3.32 3.92
CA PHE A 94 4.81 3.19 3.28
C PHE A 94 5.87 4.12 3.87
N MET A 95 5.48 5.29 4.37
CA MET A 95 6.40 6.17 5.11
C MET A 95 6.80 5.56 6.44
N PHE A 96 5.85 4.96 7.17
CA PHE A 96 6.13 4.23 8.41
C PHE A 96 7.13 3.09 8.16
N GLU A 97 6.88 2.24 7.16
CA GLU A 97 7.78 1.16 6.74
C GLU A 97 9.18 1.69 6.41
N THR A 98 9.26 2.77 5.61
CA THR A 98 10.54 3.40 5.27
C THR A 98 11.33 3.83 6.50
N ILE A 99 10.67 4.46 7.47
CA ILE A 99 11.31 4.91 8.71
C ILE A 99 11.72 3.71 9.56
N ALA A 100 10.84 2.72 9.70
CA ALA A 100 11.11 1.53 10.48
C ALA A 100 12.32 0.77 9.93
N GLU A 101 12.40 0.59 8.61
CA GLU A 101 13.53 -0.04 7.95
C GLU A 101 14.81 0.80 8.02
N ALA A 102 14.72 2.13 7.91
CA ALA A 102 15.86 3.01 8.10
C ALA A 102 16.48 2.87 9.50
N ILE A 103 15.66 2.68 10.53
CA ILE A 103 16.12 2.44 11.90
C ILE A 103 16.82 1.08 12.02
N GLN A 104 16.41 0.06 11.25
CA GLN A 104 17.06 -1.25 11.25
C GLN A 104 18.52 -1.20 10.77
N ILE A 105 18.94 -0.16 10.03
CA ILE A 105 20.34 0.01 9.60
C ILE A 105 21.29 0.07 10.82
N TYR A 106 20.79 0.56 11.95
CA TYR A 106 21.57 0.64 13.20
C TYR A 106 21.55 -0.66 14.01
N ALA A 107 20.85 -1.69 13.55
CA ALA A 107 20.84 -2.98 14.22
C ALA A 107 22.21 -3.67 14.12
N PRO A 108 22.68 -4.38 15.17
CA PRO A 108 23.98 -5.07 15.15
C PRO A 108 24.08 -6.17 14.09
N GLN A 109 22.94 -6.71 13.65
CA GLN A 109 22.85 -7.70 12.58
C GLN A 109 22.38 -7.02 11.29
N HIS A 110 23.34 -6.48 10.55
CA HIS A 110 23.08 -5.73 9.31
C HIS A 110 22.69 -6.67 8.17
N ASN A 111 21.42 -6.70 7.80
CA ASN A 111 20.96 -7.40 6.60
C ASN A 111 20.82 -6.40 5.44
N GLN A 112 21.56 -6.61 4.35
CA GLN A 112 21.47 -5.78 3.13
C GLN A 112 20.06 -5.73 2.53
N HIS A 113 19.21 -6.74 2.79
CA HIS A 113 17.83 -6.78 2.36
C HIS A 113 16.99 -5.60 2.90
N VAL A 114 17.26 -5.15 4.11
CA VAL A 114 16.53 -4.05 4.77
C VAL A 114 16.73 -2.72 4.04
N ILE A 115 17.95 -2.43 3.58
CA ILE A 115 18.25 -1.17 2.86
C ILE A 115 17.49 -1.12 1.53
N THR A 116 17.39 -2.26 0.84
CA THR A 116 16.69 -2.35 -0.45
C THR A 116 15.19 -2.18 -0.27
N ALA A 117 14.61 -2.80 0.77
CA ALA A 117 13.19 -2.69 1.08
C ALA A 117 12.82 -1.24 1.45
N GLY A 118 13.59 -0.58 2.31
CA GLY A 118 13.36 0.84 2.66
C GLY A 118 13.38 1.77 1.46
N ALA A 119 14.29 1.58 0.50
CA ALA A 119 14.32 2.36 -0.73
C ALA A 119 13.08 2.13 -1.60
N VAL A 120 12.59 0.88 -1.69
CA VAL A 120 11.37 0.53 -2.42
C VAL A 120 10.15 1.17 -1.75
N ASN A 121 10.02 1.05 -0.43
CA ASN A 121 8.91 1.64 0.33
C ASN A 121 8.90 3.16 0.24
N PHE A 122 10.07 3.82 0.24
CA PHE A 122 10.14 5.26 -0.01
C PHE A 122 9.65 5.64 -1.41
N ALA A 123 10.01 4.87 -2.44
CA ALA A 123 9.50 5.09 -3.80
C ALA A 123 7.96 4.92 -3.86
N LEU A 124 7.42 3.90 -3.19
CA LEU A 124 5.97 3.67 -3.09
C LEU A 124 5.25 4.81 -2.36
N PHE A 125 5.85 5.33 -1.27
CA PHE A 125 5.37 6.53 -0.61
C PHE A 125 5.28 7.72 -1.58
N CYS A 126 6.35 8.00 -2.33
CA CYS A 126 6.37 9.11 -3.29
C CYS A 126 5.29 8.95 -4.38
N ILE A 127 5.06 7.73 -4.87
CA ILE A 127 4.03 7.44 -5.86
C ILE A 127 2.63 7.65 -5.26
N ALA A 128 2.34 7.08 -4.09
CA ALA A 128 1.04 7.20 -3.43
C ALA A 128 0.70 8.67 -3.12
N PHE A 129 1.67 9.43 -2.59
CA PHE A 129 1.53 10.84 -2.28
C PHE A 129 1.31 11.71 -3.53
N SER A 130 2.00 11.38 -4.64
CA SER A 130 1.82 12.08 -5.91
C SER A 130 0.42 11.84 -6.49
N LEU A 131 -0.08 10.61 -6.41
CA LEU A 131 -1.44 10.27 -6.86
C LEU A 131 -2.51 10.96 -6.03
N GLU A 132 -2.33 11.07 -4.71
CA GLU A 132 -3.25 11.79 -3.83
C GLU A 132 -3.34 13.27 -4.22
N LYS A 133 -2.21 13.94 -4.48
CA LYS A 133 -2.18 15.34 -4.92
C LYS A 133 -2.85 15.57 -6.28
N VAL A 134 -2.67 14.66 -7.23
CA VAL A 134 -3.30 14.74 -8.56
C VAL A 134 -4.81 14.58 -8.45
N THR A 135 -5.29 13.70 -7.59
CA THR A 135 -6.73 13.48 -7.36
C THR A 135 -7.35 14.64 -6.55
N SER A 136 -6.52 15.45 -5.88
CA SER A 136 -6.96 16.58 -5.03
C SER A 136 -7.27 17.87 -5.81
N LYS A 137 -6.91 17.94 -7.09
CA LYS A 137 -7.22 19.06 -8.01
C LYS A 137 -8.50 18.80 -8.77
#